data_5160f886a32e6a208450d7f75a07c429
#
_entry.id   5160f886a32e6a208450d7f75a07c429
#
_cell.length_a   1.000
_cell.length_b   1.000
_cell.length_c   1.000
_cell.angle_alpha   90.00
_cell.angle_beta   90.00
_cell.angle_gamma   90.00
#
_symmetry.space_group_name_H-M   'P 1'
#
loop_
_entity.id
_entity.type
_entity.pdbx_description
1 polymer ?
#
loop_
_entity_poly.entity_id
_entity_poly.type
_entity_poly.pdbx_seq_one_letter_code
_entity_poly.pdbx_strand_id
1 'polypeptide(L)'
;QEGNSCIEYYLQIGPAADVRRRALLDLVDQLLYEPTYNTLRTKQQLGYIVSSGTRLTQGMLGLCITIQSKTHSATSMEGRIDEFLASFAGVLREMPDDEFQKNANALIEHKRIKAMTISDQGERFWDALIHRDAAFDHREADVAAIEATSKSDVVAFFEHDVAPGGAGVRKLVVCVEKDQGDEGGEGVDPRLLDRHALA
;
A
#
# COMPACT_ATOMS: atom_id res chain seq x y z
N GLN A 1 -24.25 16.84 0.55
CA GLN A 1 -24.27 15.78 -0.49
C GLN A 1 -22.83 15.57 -0.96
N GLU A 2 -22.31 14.38 -0.77
CA GLU A 2 -20.99 14.01 -1.28
C GLU A 2 -21.06 13.75 -2.77
N GLY A 3 -20.38 14.59 -3.56
CA GLY A 3 -20.32 14.47 -5.01
C GLY A 3 -19.27 13.50 -5.54
N ASN A 4 -18.54 12.81 -4.66
CA ASN A 4 -17.43 11.91 -5.01
C ASN A 4 -17.65 10.52 -4.43
N SER A 5 -17.31 9.49 -5.21
CA SER A 5 -17.04 8.16 -4.67
C SER A 5 -15.59 8.07 -4.22
N CYS A 6 -15.33 7.32 -3.17
CA CYS A 6 -13.98 7.06 -2.66
C CYS A 6 -13.80 5.58 -2.35
N ILE A 7 -12.62 5.07 -2.64
CA ILE A 7 -12.21 3.72 -2.26
C ILE A 7 -10.90 3.79 -1.48
N GLU A 8 -10.84 3.07 -0.37
CA GLU A 8 -9.60 2.72 0.31
C GLU A 8 -9.42 1.20 0.19
N TYR A 9 -8.48 0.79 -0.64
CA TYR A 9 -8.11 -0.60 -0.88
C TYR A 9 -6.90 -0.92 -0.01
N TYR A 10 -7.10 -1.72 1.02
CA TYR A 10 -6.10 -2.06 2.02
C TYR A 10 -5.73 -3.54 1.97
N LEU A 11 -4.44 -3.82 1.92
CA LEU A 11 -3.87 -5.16 2.03
C LEU A 11 -3.10 -5.26 3.35
N GLN A 12 -3.54 -6.13 4.26
CA GLN A 12 -2.83 -6.40 5.50
C GLN A 12 -1.66 -7.33 5.22
N ILE A 13 -0.45 -6.88 5.49
CA ILE A 13 0.79 -7.62 5.20
C ILE A 13 1.25 -8.47 6.39
N GLY A 14 1.32 -7.88 7.59
CA GLY A 14 1.75 -8.60 8.77
C GLY A 14 2.33 -7.71 9.87
N PRO A 15 2.91 -8.31 10.92
CA PRO A 15 3.46 -7.55 12.04
C PRO A 15 4.61 -6.62 11.63
N ALA A 16 4.60 -5.39 12.15
CA ALA A 16 5.66 -4.42 11.92
C ALA A 16 7.00 -4.81 12.57
N ALA A 17 6.97 -5.69 13.57
CA ALA A 17 8.18 -6.24 14.18
C ALA A 17 8.99 -7.13 13.22
N ASP A 18 8.36 -7.70 12.17
CA ASP A 18 9.05 -8.49 11.15
C ASP A 18 9.82 -7.57 10.19
N VAL A 19 11.12 -7.42 10.44
CA VAL A 19 12.03 -6.56 9.67
C VAL A 19 12.08 -6.98 8.19
N ARG A 20 12.05 -8.30 7.92
CA ARG A 20 12.08 -8.80 6.54
C ARG A 20 10.80 -8.41 5.77
N ARG A 21 9.63 -8.54 6.40
CA ARG A 21 8.36 -8.11 5.78
C ARG A 21 8.32 -6.60 5.56
N ARG A 22 8.88 -5.80 6.48
CA ARG A 22 8.99 -4.35 6.26
C ARG A 22 9.83 -4.05 5.03
N ALA A 23 11.02 -4.65 4.91
CA ALA A 23 11.91 -4.45 3.77
C ALA A 23 11.25 -4.85 2.44
N LEU A 24 10.56 -5.98 2.40
CA LEU A 24 9.81 -6.44 1.23
C LEU A 24 8.68 -5.48 0.87
N LEU A 25 7.90 -5.02 1.85
CA LEU A 25 6.82 -4.07 1.64
C LEU A 25 7.34 -2.71 1.16
N ASP A 26 8.42 -2.20 1.75
CA ASP A 26 9.03 -0.93 1.37
C ASP A 26 9.56 -0.97 -0.07
N LEU A 27 10.15 -2.11 -0.49
CA LEU A 27 10.58 -2.32 -1.88
C LEU A 27 9.39 -2.40 -2.85
N VAL A 28 8.33 -3.10 -2.47
CA VAL A 28 7.09 -3.15 -3.26
C VAL A 28 6.48 -1.76 -3.38
N ASP A 29 6.40 -0.99 -2.30
CA ASP A 29 5.86 0.37 -2.31
C ASP A 29 6.69 1.29 -3.22
N GLN A 30 8.02 1.24 -3.11
CA GLN A 30 8.93 1.99 -3.97
C GLN A 30 8.71 1.68 -5.47
N LEU A 31 8.52 0.41 -5.81
CA LEU A 31 8.33 -0.04 -7.19
C LEU A 31 6.92 0.21 -7.71
N LEU A 32 5.90 0.23 -6.84
CA LEU A 32 4.51 0.48 -7.20
C LEU A 32 4.16 1.95 -7.33
N TYR A 33 4.86 2.84 -6.64
CA TYR A 33 4.47 4.23 -6.47
C TYR A 33 4.20 4.96 -7.79
N GLU A 34 5.19 4.99 -8.68
CA GLU A 34 5.04 5.64 -9.99
C GLU A 34 4.09 4.88 -10.92
N PRO A 35 4.16 3.54 -11.09
CA PRO A 35 3.23 2.78 -11.89
C PRO A 35 1.76 2.91 -11.45
N THR A 36 1.47 2.97 -10.14
CA THR A 36 0.12 3.20 -9.62
C THR A 36 -0.44 4.53 -10.11
N TYR A 37 0.31 5.61 -9.93
CA TYR A 37 -0.09 6.93 -10.38
C TYR A 37 -0.26 6.99 -11.89
N ASN A 38 0.74 6.50 -12.64
CA ASN A 38 0.72 6.53 -14.10
C ASN A 38 -0.42 5.71 -14.70
N THR A 39 -0.71 4.54 -14.13
CA THR A 39 -1.76 3.66 -14.66
C THR A 39 -3.15 4.13 -14.23
N LEU A 40 -3.38 4.27 -12.92
CA LEU A 40 -4.74 4.51 -12.41
C LEU A 40 -5.17 5.97 -12.60
N ARG A 41 -4.24 6.93 -12.42
CA ARG A 41 -4.58 8.34 -12.57
C ARG A 41 -4.40 8.85 -14.00
N THR A 42 -3.22 8.62 -14.61
CA THR A 42 -2.88 9.26 -15.88
C THR A 42 -3.53 8.55 -17.07
N LYS A 43 -3.37 7.21 -17.16
CA LYS A 43 -3.89 6.43 -18.30
C LYS A 43 -5.38 6.13 -18.18
N GLN A 44 -5.81 5.64 -17.01
CA GLN A 44 -7.20 5.23 -16.78
C GLN A 44 -8.10 6.38 -16.29
N GLN A 45 -7.51 7.48 -15.82
CA GLN A 45 -8.23 8.68 -15.36
C GLN A 45 -9.30 8.39 -14.30
N LEU A 46 -9.02 7.42 -13.40
CA LEU A 46 -10.00 6.95 -12.42
C LEU A 46 -10.42 8.04 -11.44
N GLY A 47 -9.53 9.00 -11.12
CA GLY A 47 -9.88 10.05 -10.18
C GLY A 47 -8.85 11.16 -10.10
N TYR A 48 -9.23 12.24 -9.41
CA TYR A 48 -8.32 13.36 -9.16
C TYR A 48 -7.27 13.01 -8.10
N ILE A 49 -7.69 12.29 -7.06
CA ILE A 49 -6.79 11.78 -6.02
C ILE A 49 -6.59 10.29 -6.30
N VAL A 50 -5.33 9.90 -6.52
CA VAL A 50 -4.86 8.53 -6.60
C VAL A 50 -3.55 8.48 -5.85
N SER A 51 -3.47 7.69 -4.81
CA SER A 51 -2.27 7.50 -4.00
C SER A 51 -2.09 6.05 -3.61
N SER A 52 -0.85 5.62 -3.48
CA SER A 52 -0.47 4.35 -2.86
C SER A 52 0.57 4.62 -1.79
N GLY A 53 0.66 3.73 -0.81
CA GLY A 53 1.66 3.85 0.24
C GLY A 53 1.50 2.79 1.32
N THR A 54 2.53 2.66 2.13
CA THR A 54 2.50 1.80 3.29
C THR A 54 1.69 2.43 4.43
N ARG A 55 1.00 1.59 5.20
CA ARG A 55 0.29 2.00 6.40
C ARG A 55 0.74 1.16 7.59
N LEU A 56 1.02 1.82 8.70
CA LEU A 56 1.27 1.17 9.99
C LEU A 56 0.11 1.50 10.94
N THR A 57 -0.60 0.47 11.37
CA THR A 57 -1.75 0.62 12.28
C THR A 57 -1.71 -0.48 13.33
N GLN A 58 -1.68 -0.11 14.61
CA GLN A 58 -1.68 -1.05 15.73
C GLN A 58 -0.61 -2.15 15.59
N GLY A 59 0.61 -1.78 15.18
CA GLY A 59 1.71 -2.71 14.99
C GLY A 59 1.60 -3.62 13.75
N MET A 60 0.59 -3.40 12.89
CA MET A 60 0.40 -4.15 11.64
C MET A 60 0.75 -3.29 10.43
N LEU A 61 1.54 -3.86 9.53
CA LEU A 61 1.87 -3.28 8.22
C LEU A 61 0.77 -3.56 7.21
N GLY A 62 0.53 -2.60 6.35
CA GLY A 62 -0.35 -2.76 5.19
C GLY A 62 0.10 -1.93 4.01
N LEU A 63 -0.37 -2.31 2.83
CA LEU A 63 -0.32 -1.52 1.60
C LEU A 63 -1.70 -0.92 1.37
N CYS A 64 -1.77 0.38 1.11
CA CYS A 64 -3.01 1.09 0.90
C CYS A 64 -3.01 1.77 -0.48
N ILE A 65 -4.09 1.62 -1.24
CA ILE A 65 -4.34 2.39 -2.47
C ILE A 65 -5.64 3.13 -2.26
N THR A 66 -5.59 4.45 -2.40
CA THR A 66 -6.76 5.32 -2.22
C THR A 66 -7.08 6.04 -3.53
N ILE A 67 -8.34 5.98 -3.94
CA ILE A 67 -8.82 6.71 -5.13
C ILE A 67 -10.08 7.48 -4.76
N GLN A 68 -10.14 8.75 -5.17
CA GLN A 68 -11.35 9.57 -5.10
C GLN A 68 -11.76 10.01 -6.51
N SER A 69 -13.00 9.72 -6.87
CA SER A 69 -13.55 9.92 -8.22
C SER A 69 -14.90 10.62 -8.22
N LYS A 70 -15.10 11.48 -9.20
CA LYS A 70 -16.43 12.06 -9.52
C LYS A 70 -17.23 11.20 -10.48
N THR A 71 -16.55 10.35 -11.25
CA THR A 71 -17.13 9.66 -12.42
C THR A 71 -17.24 8.17 -12.29
N HIS A 72 -16.40 7.55 -11.42
CA HIS A 72 -16.36 6.10 -11.24
C HIS A 72 -16.96 5.70 -9.89
N SER A 73 -17.67 4.57 -9.86
CA SER A 73 -18.14 3.95 -8.62
C SER A 73 -16.99 3.27 -7.88
N ALA A 74 -17.11 3.09 -6.57
CA ALA A 74 -16.11 2.41 -5.76
C ALA A 74 -15.88 0.97 -6.25
N THR A 75 -16.93 0.25 -6.61
CA THR A 75 -16.84 -1.11 -7.17
C THR A 75 -16.04 -1.14 -8.48
N SER A 76 -16.25 -0.15 -9.37
CA SER A 76 -15.48 -0.07 -10.61
C SER A 76 -14.01 0.20 -10.33
N MET A 77 -13.71 1.07 -9.36
CA MET A 77 -12.34 1.39 -8.96
C MET A 77 -11.64 0.17 -8.34
N GLU A 78 -12.34 -0.64 -7.53
CA GLU A 78 -11.80 -1.88 -6.97
C GLU A 78 -11.33 -2.84 -8.07
N GLY A 79 -12.19 -3.12 -9.06
CA GLY A 79 -11.82 -3.98 -10.18
C GLY A 79 -10.60 -3.49 -10.96
N ARG A 80 -10.47 -2.16 -11.13
CA ARG A 80 -9.31 -1.56 -11.81
C ARG A 80 -8.02 -1.69 -10.99
N ILE A 81 -8.11 -1.61 -9.67
CA ILE A 81 -6.95 -1.85 -8.78
C ILE A 81 -6.55 -3.32 -8.87
N ASP A 82 -7.50 -4.25 -8.80
CA ASP A 82 -7.22 -5.69 -8.93
C ASP A 82 -6.55 -6.01 -10.28
N GLU A 83 -7.06 -5.50 -11.40
CA GLU A 83 -6.46 -5.65 -12.74
C GLU A 83 -5.03 -5.07 -12.79
N PHE A 84 -4.82 -3.91 -12.20
CA PHE A 84 -3.50 -3.27 -12.14
C PHE A 84 -2.51 -4.12 -11.35
N LEU A 85 -2.85 -4.54 -10.13
CA LEU A 85 -1.97 -5.35 -9.30
C LEU A 85 -1.67 -6.72 -9.95
N ALA A 86 -2.66 -7.35 -10.58
CA ALA A 86 -2.45 -8.61 -11.32
C ALA A 86 -1.46 -8.43 -12.47
N SER A 87 -1.59 -7.34 -13.25
CA SER A 87 -0.68 -7.05 -14.37
C SER A 87 0.73 -6.70 -13.91
N PHE A 88 0.86 -6.03 -12.76
CA PHE A 88 2.14 -5.58 -12.22
C PHE A 88 3.06 -6.75 -11.80
N ALA A 89 2.50 -7.90 -11.43
CA ALA A 89 3.29 -9.11 -11.18
C ALA A 89 4.16 -9.51 -12.39
N GLY A 90 3.64 -9.36 -13.60
CA GLY A 90 4.41 -9.57 -14.85
C GLY A 90 5.53 -8.54 -14.99
N VAL A 91 5.23 -7.27 -14.76
CA VAL A 91 6.23 -6.19 -14.83
C VAL A 91 7.39 -6.44 -13.86
N LEU A 92 7.10 -6.86 -12.63
CA LEU A 92 8.14 -7.19 -11.64
C LEU A 92 9.03 -8.36 -12.07
N ARG A 93 8.44 -9.42 -12.65
CA ARG A 93 9.21 -10.56 -13.13
C ARG A 93 10.15 -10.17 -14.28
N GLU A 94 9.67 -9.38 -15.22
CA GLU A 94 10.38 -8.96 -16.41
C GLU A 94 11.35 -7.80 -16.18
N MET A 95 11.24 -7.09 -15.05
CA MET A 95 12.10 -5.97 -14.70
C MET A 95 13.59 -6.36 -14.76
N PRO A 96 14.45 -5.60 -15.44
CA PRO A 96 15.88 -5.85 -15.42
C PRO A 96 16.48 -5.74 -14.01
N ASP A 97 17.49 -6.57 -13.70
CA ASP A 97 18.10 -6.57 -12.36
C ASP A 97 18.79 -5.24 -12.03
N ASP A 98 19.34 -4.55 -13.03
CA ASP A 98 19.94 -3.22 -12.83
C ASP A 98 18.89 -2.15 -12.51
N GLU A 99 17.68 -2.26 -13.05
CA GLU A 99 16.56 -1.38 -12.73
C GLU A 99 16.05 -1.65 -11.30
N PHE A 100 15.88 -2.92 -10.93
CA PHE A 100 15.57 -3.29 -9.56
C PHE A 100 16.59 -2.74 -8.57
N GLN A 101 17.89 -2.92 -8.86
CA GLN A 101 18.96 -2.45 -8.00
C GLN A 101 18.99 -0.92 -7.86
N LYS A 102 18.69 -0.18 -8.93
CA LYS A 102 18.56 1.29 -8.87
C LYS A 102 17.45 1.72 -7.90
N ASN A 103 16.29 1.06 -7.95
CA ASN A 103 15.17 1.35 -7.04
C ASN A 103 15.53 0.98 -5.59
N ALA A 104 16.14 -0.17 -5.35
CA ALA A 104 16.58 -0.59 -4.03
C ALA A 104 17.61 0.41 -3.44
N ASN A 105 18.60 0.83 -4.24
CA ASN A 105 19.59 1.81 -3.82
C ASN A 105 18.96 3.17 -3.51
N ALA A 106 18.02 3.64 -4.32
CA ALA A 106 17.30 4.88 -4.08
C ALA A 106 16.54 4.84 -2.74
N LEU A 107 15.88 3.72 -2.43
CA LEU A 107 15.21 3.51 -1.16
C LEU A 107 16.19 3.50 0.02
N ILE A 108 17.32 2.83 -0.11
CA ILE A 108 18.40 2.79 0.90
C ILE A 108 18.92 4.21 1.17
N GLU A 109 19.23 4.96 0.11
CA GLU A 109 19.70 6.35 0.24
C GLU A 109 18.67 7.22 0.95
N HIS A 110 17.38 7.08 0.61
CA HIS A 110 16.30 7.80 1.29
C HIS A 110 16.24 7.46 2.79
N LYS A 111 16.36 6.17 3.16
CA LYS A 111 16.37 5.75 4.57
C LYS A 111 17.61 6.23 5.32
N ARG A 112 18.74 6.42 4.65
CA ARG A 112 20.00 6.93 5.23
C ARG A 112 20.05 8.44 5.40
N ILE A 113 19.10 9.21 4.86
CA ILE A 113 19.06 10.66 5.05
C ILE A 113 19.08 10.97 6.54
N LYS A 114 20.04 11.77 6.98
CA LYS A 114 20.15 12.19 8.38
C LYS A 114 19.09 13.24 8.71
N ALA A 115 18.68 13.30 9.97
CA ALA A 115 17.88 14.40 10.46
C ALA A 115 18.66 15.71 10.31
N MET A 116 18.06 16.70 9.69
CA MET A 116 18.69 18.02 9.44
C MET A 116 18.37 19.02 10.53
N THR A 117 17.28 18.81 11.26
CA THR A 117 16.81 19.69 12.33
C THR A 117 16.54 18.91 13.61
N ILE A 118 16.42 19.63 14.73
CA ILE A 118 15.99 19.05 16.01
C ILE A 118 14.57 18.47 15.89
N SER A 119 13.69 19.12 15.11
CA SER A 119 12.34 18.63 14.85
C SER A 119 12.36 17.28 14.15
N ASP A 120 13.13 17.14 13.05
CA ASP A 120 13.28 15.86 12.35
C ASP A 120 13.78 14.75 13.27
N GLN A 121 14.73 15.08 14.13
CA GLN A 121 15.26 14.11 15.09
C GLN A 121 14.21 13.74 16.16
N GLY A 122 13.45 14.72 16.62
CA GLY A 122 12.35 14.52 17.56
C GLY A 122 11.25 13.62 16.97
N GLU A 123 10.85 13.88 15.72
CA GLU A 123 9.87 13.06 15.01
C GLU A 123 10.33 11.60 14.84
N ARG A 124 11.61 11.38 14.53
CA ARG A 124 12.19 10.03 14.45
C ARG A 124 12.13 9.28 15.77
N PHE A 125 12.47 9.95 16.87
CA PHE A 125 12.39 9.33 18.19
C PHE A 125 10.94 9.06 18.60
N TRP A 126 10.03 9.97 18.25
CA TRP A 126 8.62 9.82 18.52
C TRP A 126 8.00 8.67 17.72
N ASP A 127 8.36 8.55 16.44
CA ASP A 127 7.96 7.40 15.61
C ASP A 127 8.44 6.07 16.21
N ALA A 128 9.70 6.00 16.65
CA ALA A 128 10.25 4.82 17.29
C ALA A 128 9.50 4.45 18.57
N LEU A 129 9.13 5.46 19.40
CA LEU A 129 8.40 5.23 20.65
C LEU A 129 6.97 4.74 20.41
N ILE A 130 6.26 5.33 19.44
CA ILE A 130 4.84 5.02 19.20
C ILE A 130 4.66 3.76 18.36
N HIS A 131 5.52 3.57 17.35
CA HIS A 131 5.27 2.60 16.28
C HIS A 131 6.27 1.45 16.20
N ARG A 132 7.38 1.51 16.95
CA ARG A 132 8.52 0.59 16.81
C ARG A 132 9.00 -0.02 18.13
N ASP A 133 8.14 -0.05 19.15
CA ASP A 133 8.49 -0.58 20.48
C ASP A 133 9.82 -0.03 21.02
N ALA A 134 10.06 1.27 20.82
CA ALA A 134 11.31 1.97 21.17
C ALA A 134 12.57 1.41 20.48
N ALA A 135 12.46 0.76 19.33
CA ALA A 135 13.60 0.35 18.50
C ALA A 135 14.17 1.56 17.74
N PHE A 136 15.13 2.25 18.34
CA PHE A 136 15.73 3.48 17.78
C PHE A 136 16.67 3.22 16.60
N ASP A 137 17.10 1.96 16.42
CA ASP A 137 17.96 1.46 15.33
C ASP A 137 17.17 0.81 14.18
N HIS A 138 15.84 0.97 14.18
CA HIS A 138 14.99 0.33 13.18
C HIS A 138 15.36 0.68 11.72
N ARG A 139 15.91 1.87 11.48
CA ARG A 139 16.33 2.32 10.14
C ARG A 139 17.53 1.54 9.63
N GLU A 140 18.50 1.32 10.48
CA GLU A 140 19.68 0.53 10.18
C GLU A 140 19.30 -0.92 9.92
N ALA A 141 18.39 -1.48 10.74
CA ALA A 141 17.85 -2.82 10.53
C ALA A 141 17.06 -2.94 9.20
N ASP A 142 16.24 -1.92 8.87
CA ASP A 142 15.51 -1.89 7.61
C ASP A 142 16.48 -1.83 6.40
N VAL A 143 17.51 -0.99 6.46
CA VAL A 143 18.53 -0.89 5.40
C VAL A 143 19.25 -2.21 5.21
N ALA A 144 19.70 -2.85 6.28
CA ALA A 144 20.39 -4.14 6.21
C ALA A 144 19.47 -5.23 5.62
N ALA A 145 18.18 -5.21 5.95
CA ALA A 145 17.21 -6.14 5.40
C ALA A 145 16.94 -5.88 3.90
N ILE A 146 16.87 -4.61 3.45
CA ILE A 146 16.72 -4.25 2.04
C ILE A 146 17.96 -4.71 1.26
N GLU A 147 19.17 -4.46 1.77
CA GLU A 147 20.43 -4.91 1.13
C GLU A 147 20.51 -6.44 0.98
N ALA A 148 19.90 -7.19 1.91
CA ALA A 148 19.85 -8.66 1.86
C ALA A 148 18.70 -9.21 1.01
N THR A 149 17.80 -8.37 0.49
CA THR A 149 16.60 -8.80 -0.25
C THR A 149 16.89 -8.85 -1.74
N SER A 150 16.65 -10.01 -2.36
CA SER A 150 16.76 -10.18 -3.80
C SER A 150 15.48 -9.79 -4.54
N LYS A 151 15.60 -9.53 -5.86
CA LYS A 151 14.42 -9.33 -6.72
C LYS A 151 13.47 -10.53 -6.67
N SER A 152 13.98 -11.75 -6.64
CA SER A 152 13.15 -12.97 -6.54
C SER A 152 12.35 -13.04 -5.24
N ASP A 153 12.90 -12.55 -4.13
CA ASP A 153 12.15 -12.45 -2.85
C ASP A 153 10.99 -11.46 -2.97
N VAL A 154 11.22 -10.32 -3.64
CA VAL A 154 10.17 -9.30 -3.84
C VAL A 154 9.07 -9.81 -4.77
N VAL A 155 9.43 -10.50 -5.87
CA VAL A 155 8.45 -11.13 -6.76
C VAL A 155 7.61 -12.16 -6.03
N ALA A 156 8.24 -13.07 -5.28
CA ALA A 156 7.53 -14.11 -4.52
C ALA A 156 6.61 -13.50 -3.45
N PHE A 157 7.07 -12.47 -2.74
CA PHE A 157 6.26 -11.76 -1.76
C PHE A 157 5.07 -11.06 -2.42
N PHE A 158 5.30 -10.36 -3.54
CA PHE A 158 4.24 -9.67 -4.26
C PHE A 158 3.16 -10.64 -4.74
N GLU A 159 3.54 -11.75 -5.34
CA GLU A 159 2.61 -12.77 -5.83
C GLU A 159 1.83 -13.46 -4.71
N HIS A 160 2.46 -13.64 -3.55
CA HIS A 160 1.84 -14.32 -2.41
C HIS A 160 0.93 -13.39 -1.59
N ASP A 161 1.40 -12.18 -1.24
CA ASP A 161 0.76 -11.32 -0.24
C ASP A 161 0.05 -10.08 -0.84
N VAL A 162 0.32 -9.71 -2.13
CA VAL A 162 -0.20 -8.48 -2.74
C VAL A 162 -1.06 -8.73 -3.97
N ALA A 163 -0.60 -9.56 -4.89
CA ALA A 163 -1.32 -9.82 -6.14
C ALA A 163 -2.67 -10.52 -5.88
N PRO A 164 -3.76 -10.11 -6.55
CA PRO A 164 -5.06 -10.74 -6.42
C PRO A 164 -4.99 -12.24 -6.66
N GLY A 165 -5.57 -13.03 -5.76
CA GLY A 165 -5.53 -14.49 -5.78
C GLY A 165 -4.30 -15.11 -5.11
N GLY A 166 -3.35 -14.33 -4.62
CA GLY A 166 -2.24 -14.82 -3.80
C GLY A 166 -2.72 -15.46 -2.51
N ALA A 167 -2.07 -16.55 -2.09
CA ALA A 167 -2.52 -17.34 -0.93
C ALA A 167 -2.44 -16.60 0.42
N GLY A 168 -1.59 -15.57 0.51
CA GLY A 168 -1.41 -14.73 1.70
C GLY A 168 -2.21 -13.43 1.69
N VAL A 169 -2.96 -13.14 0.61
CA VAL A 169 -3.69 -11.88 0.47
C VAL A 169 -4.79 -11.74 1.53
N ARG A 170 -4.74 -10.64 2.27
CA ARG A 170 -5.75 -10.24 3.26
C ARG A 170 -6.24 -8.84 2.90
N LYS A 171 -7.32 -8.81 2.11
CA LYS A 171 -7.88 -7.57 1.53
C LYS A 171 -9.05 -7.05 2.38
N LEU A 172 -9.01 -5.74 2.68
CA LEU A 172 -10.15 -4.97 3.19
C LEU A 172 -10.38 -3.80 2.24
N VAL A 173 -11.61 -3.62 1.80
CA VAL A 173 -11.99 -2.49 0.95
C VAL A 173 -13.05 -1.66 1.66
N VAL A 174 -12.79 -0.37 1.79
CA VAL A 174 -13.76 0.60 2.30
C VAL A 174 -14.23 1.43 1.13
N CYS A 175 -15.54 1.36 0.85
CA CYS A 175 -16.19 2.07 -0.24
C CYS A 175 -17.12 3.14 0.29
N VAL A 176 -16.97 4.36 -0.23
CA VAL A 176 -17.93 5.44 -0.05
C VAL A 176 -18.45 5.81 -1.44
N GLU A 177 -19.71 5.57 -1.70
CA GLU A 177 -20.34 5.94 -2.97
C GLU A 177 -20.87 7.38 -2.92
N LYS A 178 -20.77 8.08 -4.04
CA LYS A 178 -21.42 9.38 -4.19
C LYS A 178 -22.92 9.23 -4.04
N ASP A 179 -23.55 10.21 -3.42
CA ASP A 179 -25.00 10.28 -3.33
C ASP A 179 -25.61 10.39 -4.75
N GLN A 180 -26.27 9.34 -5.18
CA GLN A 180 -27.09 9.35 -6.41
C GLN A 180 -28.44 9.92 -6.00
N GLY A 181 -28.56 11.27 -5.97
CA GLY A 181 -29.80 11.93 -5.58
C GLY A 181 -31.02 11.16 -6.05
N ASP A 182 -31.88 10.83 -5.16
CA ASP A 182 -33.16 10.09 -5.09
C ASP A 182 -33.75 9.55 -6.43
N GLU A 183 -32.95 8.78 -7.19
CA GLU A 183 -33.44 7.89 -8.24
C GLU A 183 -33.19 6.45 -7.78
N GLY A 184 -34.09 5.93 -6.92
CA GLY A 184 -34.44 4.53 -6.72
C GLY A 184 -33.26 3.53 -6.59
N GLY A 185 -32.35 3.70 -5.64
CA GLY A 185 -31.34 2.70 -5.29
C GLY A 185 -31.67 2.05 -3.97
N GLU A 186 -31.88 0.73 -3.95
CA GLU A 186 -32.03 -0.08 -2.73
C GLU A 186 -30.85 0.20 -1.80
N GLY A 187 -31.13 0.73 -0.62
CA GLY A 187 -30.14 0.99 0.42
C GLY A 187 -29.40 -0.31 0.77
N VAL A 188 -28.09 -0.20 0.97
CA VAL A 188 -27.27 -1.30 1.49
C VAL A 188 -27.90 -1.80 2.78
N ASP A 189 -28.29 -3.08 2.81
CA ASP A 189 -28.90 -3.71 3.98
C ASP A 189 -27.97 -3.60 5.19
N PRO A 190 -28.38 -2.88 6.28
CA PRO A 190 -27.53 -2.69 7.46
C PRO A 190 -27.17 -4.00 8.17
N ARG A 191 -27.76 -5.14 7.76
CA ARG A 191 -27.51 -6.48 8.31
C ARG A 191 -26.22 -7.11 7.80
N LEU A 192 -25.54 -6.52 6.78
CA LEU A 192 -24.24 -6.99 6.29
C LEU A 192 -23.05 -6.57 7.19
N LEU A 193 -23.31 -5.79 8.26
CA LEU A 193 -22.33 -5.54 9.32
C LEU A 193 -22.44 -6.62 10.41
N ASP A 194 -22.24 -7.88 10.02
CA ASP A 194 -22.22 -8.97 10.99
C ASP A 194 -20.96 -8.87 11.87
N ARG A 195 -21.19 -8.63 13.18
CA ARG A 195 -20.17 -8.37 14.21
C ARG A 195 -19.35 -9.62 14.61
N HIS A 196 -19.41 -10.71 13.85
CA HIS A 196 -18.85 -12.00 14.26
C HIS A 196 -17.59 -12.45 13.51
N ALA A 197 -16.90 -11.57 12.79
CA ALA A 197 -15.64 -11.92 12.12
C ALA A 197 -14.36 -11.53 12.90
N LEU A 198 -14.48 -11.31 14.23
CA LEU A 198 -13.35 -11.08 15.12
C LEU A 198 -13.44 -12.05 16.31
N ALA A 199 -13.16 -13.32 16.06
CA ALA A 199 -12.79 -14.29 17.09
C ALA A 199 -11.56 -15.05 16.62
#